data_7c3557be81a4cec038aa38df19f7d52f
#
_entry.id   7c3557be81a4cec038aa38df19f7d52f
#
_cell.length_a   1.000
_cell.length_b   1.000
_cell.length_c   1.000
_cell.angle_alpha   90.00
_cell.angle_beta   90.00
_cell.angle_gamma   90.00
#
_symmetry.space_group_name_H-M   'P 1'
#
loop_
_entity.id
_entity.type
_entity.pdbx_description
1 polymer ?
#
loop_
_entity_poly.entity_id
_entity_poly.type
_entity_poly.pdbx_seq_one_letter_code
_entity_poly.pdbx_strand_id
1 'polypeptide(L)'
;RPPRSTLFPYTTLFRSNRNVNIRKLRLIIEKIGDINIANKNGYWYLNLGKDVTCDYQEVMRLLDQIKDKDTITDKKIINKIISLASAGALLPNVSAEWIDEYKSAYYVLLTEILLSVVNRPDIKEDSRLLLKISDVILLVDNIDEDAIRTKCRVLYQMGQKGLSKQSFDKFCIEYERLLNAKPDFSYDDIINSL
;
A
#
# COMPACT_ATOMS: atom_id res chain seq x y z
N ARG A 1 -45.42 -38.00 18.52
CA ARG A 1 -44.98 -36.60 18.24
C ARG A 1 -43.47 -36.61 18.17
N PRO A 2 -42.83 -36.16 17.05
CA PRO A 2 -41.41 -36.04 17.00
C PRO A 2 -40.93 -34.95 17.98
N PRO A 3 -39.74 -35.08 18.59
CA PRO A 3 -39.24 -34.07 19.49
C PRO A 3 -39.05 -32.75 18.72
N ARG A 4 -39.58 -31.67 19.28
CA ARG A 4 -39.30 -30.32 18.76
C ARG A 4 -37.81 -30.13 18.73
N SER A 5 -37.24 -30.03 17.54
CA SER A 5 -35.85 -29.65 17.36
C SER A 5 -35.65 -28.34 18.09
N THR A 6 -34.77 -28.35 19.08
CA THR A 6 -34.22 -27.18 19.72
C THR A 6 -33.35 -26.46 18.71
N LEU A 7 -34.01 -25.75 17.80
CA LEU A 7 -33.42 -24.77 16.94
C LEU A 7 -32.99 -23.59 17.84
N PHE A 8 -31.85 -23.64 18.36
CA PHE A 8 -30.63 -22.88 18.31
C PHE A 8 -30.28 -21.90 19.41
N PRO A 9 -29.32 -22.25 20.20
CA PRO A 9 -28.47 -21.28 20.88
C PRO A 9 -27.49 -20.55 19.94
N TYR A 10 -27.17 -21.11 18.76
CA TYR A 10 -26.09 -20.56 17.91
C TYR A 10 -26.36 -19.17 17.35
N THR A 11 -27.55 -18.87 16.83
CA THR A 11 -27.86 -17.55 16.28
C THR A 11 -27.91 -16.46 17.34
N THR A 12 -28.35 -16.77 18.54
CA THR A 12 -28.39 -15.83 19.67
C THR A 12 -27.00 -15.57 20.25
N LEU A 13 -26.16 -16.60 20.34
CA LEU A 13 -24.77 -16.49 20.77
C LEU A 13 -23.93 -15.68 19.78
N PHE A 14 -24.08 -15.91 18.47
CA PHE A 14 -23.40 -15.12 17.45
C PHE A 14 -23.82 -13.64 17.47
N ARG A 15 -25.10 -13.35 17.62
CA ARG A 15 -25.60 -11.97 17.74
C ARG A 15 -25.11 -11.30 19.03
N SER A 16 -25.10 -12.02 20.15
CA SER A 16 -24.60 -11.52 21.43
C SER A 16 -23.10 -11.19 21.35
N ASN A 17 -22.28 -12.12 20.84
CA ASN A 17 -20.85 -11.92 20.69
C ASN A 17 -20.52 -10.77 19.73
N ARG A 18 -21.25 -10.63 18.63
CA ARG A 18 -21.10 -9.52 17.69
C ARG A 18 -21.35 -8.18 18.38
N ASN A 19 -22.44 -8.05 19.11
CA ASN A 19 -22.77 -6.80 19.81
C ASN A 19 -21.77 -6.45 20.90
N VAL A 20 -21.25 -7.44 21.62
CA VAL A 20 -20.17 -7.26 22.60
C VAL A 20 -18.90 -6.77 21.90
N ASN A 21 -18.52 -7.36 20.77
CA ASN A 21 -17.34 -6.96 20.01
C ASN A 21 -17.48 -5.56 19.43
N ILE A 22 -18.63 -5.21 18.89
CA ILE A 22 -18.92 -3.83 18.40
C ILE A 22 -18.84 -2.83 19.56
N ARG A 23 -19.37 -3.16 20.74
CA ARG A 23 -19.24 -2.28 21.91
C ARG A 23 -17.80 -2.08 22.32
N LYS A 24 -16.99 -3.15 22.39
CA LYS A 24 -15.55 -3.07 22.68
C LYS A 24 -14.83 -2.22 21.63
N LEU A 25 -15.14 -2.43 20.34
CA LEU A 25 -14.55 -1.66 19.26
C LEU A 25 -14.89 -0.17 19.40
N ARG A 26 -16.13 0.20 19.69
CA ARG A 26 -16.50 1.59 19.95
C ARG A 26 -15.66 2.25 21.05
N LEU A 27 -15.47 1.56 22.17
CA LEU A 27 -14.65 2.06 23.28
C LEU A 27 -13.17 2.28 22.91
N ILE A 28 -12.68 1.55 21.92
CA ILE A 28 -11.31 1.70 21.41
C ILE A 28 -11.23 2.89 20.46
N ILE A 29 -12.14 2.97 19.49
CA ILE A 29 -12.10 4.00 18.45
C ILE A 29 -12.47 5.39 18.99
N GLU A 30 -13.32 5.50 20.01
CA GLU A 30 -13.60 6.75 20.71
C GLU A 30 -12.33 7.44 21.25
N LYS A 31 -11.27 6.65 21.53
CA LYS A 31 -9.97 7.19 21.98
C LYS A 31 -9.09 7.70 20.84
N ILE A 32 -9.40 7.34 19.60
CA ILE A 32 -8.62 7.72 18.42
C ILE A 32 -9.10 9.08 17.89
N GLY A 33 -10.39 9.36 17.99
CA GLY A 33 -10.99 10.60 17.51
C GLY A 33 -12.50 10.48 17.33
N ASP A 34 -13.09 11.44 16.64
CA ASP A 34 -14.52 11.42 16.31
C ASP A 34 -14.80 10.35 15.23
N ILE A 35 -14.95 9.12 15.69
CA ILE A 35 -15.25 7.96 14.84
C ILE A 35 -16.49 7.27 15.40
N ASN A 36 -17.47 7.01 14.53
CA ASN A 36 -18.72 6.35 14.92
C ASN A 36 -18.96 5.09 14.08
N ILE A 37 -19.39 4.02 14.75
CA ILE A 37 -19.83 2.79 14.09
C ILE A 37 -21.36 2.83 14.00
N ALA A 38 -21.89 2.92 12.78
CA ALA A 38 -23.30 2.90 12.47
C ALA A 38 -23.69 1.56 11.82
N ASN A 39 -24.96 1.18 11.97
CA ASN A 39 -25.56 0.09 11.23
C ASN A 39 -26.70 0.63 10.37
N LYS A 40 -26.65 0.35 9.07
CA LYS A 40 -27.72 0.72 8.14
C LYS A 40 -27.99 -0.45 7.21
N ASN A 41 -29.23 -0.90 7.14
CA ASN A 41 -29.66 -2.02 6.30
C ASN A 41 -28.87 -3.32 6.52
N GLY A 42 -28.46 -3.60 7.78
CA GLY A 42 -27.69 -4.80 8.12
C GLY A 42 -26.18 -4.69 7.91
N TYR A 43 -25.69 -3.61 7.28
CA TYR A 43 -24.29 -3.34 7.07
C TYR A 43 -23.73 -2.42 8.16
N TRP A 44 -22.49 -2.65 8.53
CA TRP A 44 -21.78 -1.83 9.50
C TRP A 44 -20.87 -0.86 8.77
N TYR A 45 -20.91 0.40 9.15
CA TYR A 45 -20.15 1.50 8.59
C TYR A 45 -19.31 2.15 9.66
N LEU A 46 -18.10 2.50 9.30
CA LEU A 46 -17.24 3.37 10.08
C LEU A 46 -17.38 4.79 9.52
N ASN A 47 -17.99 5.67 10.31
CA ASN A 47 -18.10 7.08 9.95
C ASN A 47 -16.95 7.83 10.60
N LEU A 48 -16.09 8.42 9.78
CA LEU A 48 -14.98 9.26 10.23
C LEU A 48 -15.47 10.68 10.41
N GLY A 49 -15.19 11.27 11.57
CA GLY A 49 -15.44 12.68 11.81
C GLY A 49 -14.53 13.58 10.97
N LYS A 50 -14.79 14.88 10.98
CA LYS A 50 -14.09 15.85 10.12
C LYS A 50 -12.57 15.91 10.35
N ASP A 51 -12.14 15.62 11.57
CA ASP A 51 -10.74 15.70 11.99
C ASP A 51 -10.01 14.35 11.93
N VAL A 52 -10.70 13.30 11.45
CA VAL A 52 -10.13 11.96 11.29
C VAL A 52 -9.94 11.66 9.83
N THR A 53 -8.71 11.35 9.44
CA THR A 53 -8.37 10.95 8.08
C THR A 53 -7.94 9.50 8.05
N CYS A 54 -8.29 8.81 6.98
CA CYS A 54 -7.79 7.47 6.67
C CYS A 54 -6.81 7.60 5.49
N ASP A 55 -5.54 7.32 5.74
CA ASP A 55 -4.46 7.38 4.75
C ASP A 55 -4.73 6.51 3.52
N TYR A 56 -5.22 5.28 3.71
CA TYR A 56 -5.64 4.41 2.61
C TYR A 56 -6.71 5.08 1.72
N GLN A 57 -7.77 5.63 2.32
CA GLN A 57 -8.83 6.29 1.54
C GLN A 57 -8.31 7.53 0.81
N GLU A 58 -7.45 8.29 1.45
CA GLU A 58 -6.85 9.48 0.84
C GLU A 58 -5.91 9.11 -0.31
N VAL A 59 -5.08 8.07 -0.16
CA VAL A 59 -4.24 7.58 -1.26
C VAL A 59 -5.10 7.10 -2.42
N MET A 60 -6.11 6.26 -2.18
CA MET A 60 -7.01 5.78 -3.23
C MET A 60 -7.69 6.93 -3.98
N ARG A 61 -8.20 7.92 -3.25
CA ARG A 61 -8.81 9.12 -3.84
C ARG A 61 -7.83 9.91 -4.72
N LEU A 62 -6.57 10.02 -4.29
CA LEU A 62 -5.52 10.70 -5.06
C LEU A 62 -5.09 9.90 -6.30
N LEU A 63 -5.02 8.57 -6.19
CA LEU A 63 -4.72 7.69 -7.33
C LEU A 63 -5.82 7.77 -8.39
N ASP A 64 -7.10 7.76 -7.99
CA ASP A 64 -8.22 7.94 -8.91
C ASP A 64 -8.16 9.30 -9.63
N GLN A 65 -7.76 10.36 -8.94
CA GLN A 65 -7.58 11.68 -9.55
C GLN A 65 -6.50 11.71 -10.64
N ILE A 66 -5.44 10.90 -10.48
CA ILE A 66 -4.38 10.78 -11.50
C ILE A 66 -4.89 10.00 -12.72
N LYS A 67 -5.62 8.92 -12.47
CA LYS A 67 -6.14 8.03 -13.51
C LYS A 67 -7.14 8.72 -14.43
N ASP A 68 -7.99 9.58 -13.87
CA ASP A 68 -9.07 10.25 -14.62
C ASP A 68 -8.60 11.49 -15.41
N LYS A 69 -7.34 11.92 -15.25
CA LYS A 69 -6.84 13.12 -15.90
C LYS A 69 -5.74 12.77 -16.91
N ASP A 70 -6.06 12.92 -18.20
CA ASP A 70 -5.07 13.01 -19.29
C ASP A 70 -4.12 14.23 -19.16
N THR A 71 -4.29 15.02 -18.11
CA THR A 71 -3.56 16.26 -17.84
C THR A 71 -2.42 16.04 -16.84
N ILE A 72 -1.35 16.80 -17.03
CA ILE A 72 -0.15 16.89 -16.19
C ILE A 72 -0.52 16.78 -14.71
N THR A 73 -0.30 15.61 -14.13
CA THR A 73 -0.54 15.38 -12.70
C THR A 73 0.39 16.26 -11.88
N ASP A 74 -0.16 17.10 -11.01
CA ASP A 74 0.61 17.98 -10.16
C ASP A 74 1.59 17.15 -9.28
N LYS A 75 2.88 17.50 -9.31
CA LYS A 75 3.90 16.92 -8.42
C LYS A 75 3.49 16.95 -6.94
N LYS A 76 2.63 17.89 -6.54
CA LYS A 76 2.10 17.95 -5.17
C LYS A 76 1.24 16.74 -4.84
N ILE A 77 0.43 16.26 -5.79
CA ILE A 77 -0.39 15.05 -5.60
C ILE A 77 0.52 13.84 -5.43
N ILE A 78 1.53 13.70 -6.30
CA ILE A 78 2.50 12.60 -6.23
C ILE A 78 3.24 12.61 -4.89
N ASN A 79 3.75 13.77 -4.48
CA ASN A 79 4.42 13.90 -3.18
C ASN A 79 3.50 13.56 -1.99
N LYS A 80 2.20 13.89 -2.07
CA LYS A 80 1.23 13.54 -1.04
C LYS A 80 0.99 12.04 -0.97
N ILE A 81 0.82 11.38 -2.15
CA ILE A 81 0.70 9.91 -2.22
C ILE A 81 1.92 9.24 -1.61
N ILE A 82 3.12 9.65 -2.02
CA ILE A 82 4.38 9.11 -1.50
C ILE A 82 4.47 9.30 0.01
N SER A 83 4.15 10.49 0.51
CA SER A 83 4.18 10.79 1.95
C SER A 83 3.27 9.87 2.76
N LEU A 84 2.08 9.55 2.25
CA LEU A 84 1.13 8.65 2.92
C LEU A 84 1.57 7.18 2.77
N ALA A 85 1.93 6.76 1.56
CA ALA A 85 2.32 5.37 1.28
C ALA A 85 3.65 4.97 1.95
N SER A 86 4.57 5.92 2.18
CA SER A 86 5.84 5.68 2.88
C SER A 86 5.67 5.39 4.38
N ALA A 87 4.49 5.59 4.95
CA ALA A 87 4.22 5.29 6.36
C ALA A 87 4.30 3.78 6.68
N GLY A 88 4.20 2.93 5.67
CA GLY A 88 4.33 1.47 5.79
C GLY A 88 3.35 0.71 4.91
N ALA A 89 3.50 -0.61 4.92
CA ALA A 89 2.59 -1.50 4.21
C ALA A 89 1.18 -1.46 4.82
N LEU A 90 0.16 -1.60 3.98
CA LEU A 90 -1.23 -1.60 4.41
C LEU A 90 -1.51 -2.81 5.31
N LEU A 91 -1.87 -2.56 6.57
CA LEU A 91 -2.23 -3.59 7.55
C LEU A 91 -1.24 -4.79 7.57
N PRO A 92 0.07 -4.58 7.82
CA PRO A 92 1.11 -5.59 7.59
C PRO A 92 0.92 -6.86 8.43
N ASN A 93 0.29 -6.74 9.62
CA ASN A 93 0.11 -7.85 10.55
C ASN A 93 -1.31 -8.45 10.49
N VAL A 94 -2.11 -8.08 9.51
CA VAL A 94 -3.45 -8.62 9.34
C VAL A 94 -3.48 -9.47 8.08
N SER A 95 -3.74 -10.76 8.25
CA SER A 95 -3.95 -11.71 7.15
C SER A 95 -5.35 -12.26 7.24
N ALA A 96 -6.16 -11.96 6.24
CA ALA A 96 -7.50 -12.51 6.06
C ALA A 96 -7.88 -12.37 4.59
N GLU A 97 -8.45 -13.41 4.01
CA GLU A 97 -8.75 -13.51 2.57
C GLU A 97 -9.42 -12.24 2.00
N TRP A 98 -10.44 -11.73 2.70
CA TRP A 98 -11.14 -10.52 2.28
C TRP A 98 -10.28 -9.22 2.36
N ILE A 99 -9.28 -9.18 3.24
CA ILE A 99 -8.32 -8.05 3.33
C ILE A 99 -7.26 -8.16 2.26
N ASP A 100 -6.83 -9.37 1.94
CA ASP A 100 -5.74 -9.61 0.99
C ASP A 100 -6.17 -9.20 -0.43
N GLU A 101 -7.45 -9.31 -0.79
CA GLU A 101 -8.00 -8.73 -2.02
C GLU A 101 -7.85 -7.19 -2.06
N TYR A 102 -8.20 -6.50 -0.97
CA TYR A 102 -8.04 -5.04 -0.89
C TYR A 102 -6.57 -4.60 -0.93
N LYS A 103 -5.69 -5.33 -0.23
CA LYS A 103 -4.25 -5.06 -0.28
C LYS A 103 -3.70 -5.21 -1.69
N SER A 104 -4.03 -6.30 -2.36
CA SER A 104 -3.58 -6.58 -3.73
C SER A 104 -4.05 -5.49 -4.69
N ALA A 105 -5.33 -5.13 -4.65
CA ALA A 105 -5.87 -4.07 -5.49
C ALA A 105 -5.19 -2.71 -5.23
N TYR A 106 -4.95 -2.38 -3.96
CA TYR A 106 -4.24 -1.16 -3.58
C TYR A 106 -2.80 -1.13 -4.09
N TYR A 107 -2.05 -2.23 -3.90
CA TYR A 107 -0.65 -2.30 -4.29
C TYR A 107 -0.47 -2.28 -5.81
N VAL A 108 -1.30 -3.02 -6.54
CA VAL A 108 -1.29 -3.01 -8.02
C VAL A 108 -1.54 -1.60 -8.53
N LEU A 109 -2.60 -0.94 -8.08
CA LEU A 109 -2.95 0.41 -8.53
C LEU A 109 -1.86 1.44 -8.17
N LEU A 110 -1.32 1.37 -6.96
CA LEU A 110 -0.25 2.26 -6.50
C LEU A 110 1.00 2.09 -7.37
N THR A 111 1.43 0.86 -7.59
CA THR A 111 2.62 0.54 -8.40
C THR A 111 2.44 0.96 -9.85
N GLU A 112 1.33 0.61 -10.49
CA GLU A 112 1.02 1.00 -11.88
C GLU A 112 1.10 2.52 -12.08
N ILE A 113 0.47 3.28 -11.20
CA ILE A 113 0.45 4.74 -11.30
C ILE A 113 1.85 5.32 -11.03
N LEU A 114 2.55 4.85 -10.00
CA LEU A 114 3.90 5.34 -9.70
C LEU A 114 4.89 5.02 -10.83
N LEU A 115 4.84 3.82 -11.42
CA LEU A 115 5.67 3.46 -12.58
C LEU A 115 5.34 4.30 -13.83
N SER A 116 4.07 4.60 -14.07
CA SER A 116 3.68 5.48 -15.18
C SER A 116 4.25 6.90 -15.01
N VAL A 117 4.32 7.37 -13.77
CA VAL A 117 4.83 8.70 -13.43
C VAL A 117 6.36 8.80 -13.57
N VAL A 118 7.11 7.75 -13.27
CA VAL A 118 8.59 7.71 -13.37
C VAL A 118 9.09 8.12 -14.76
N ASN A 119 8.36 7.78 -15.81
CA ASN A 119 8.75 8.06 -17.19
C ASN A 119 8.45 9.48 -17.68
N ARG A 120 7.79 10.29 -16.87
CA ARG A 120 7.46 11.68 -17.24
C ARG A 120 8.73 12.56 -17.24
N PRO A 121 8.89 13.45 -18.24
CA PRO A 121 10.07 14.30 -18.33
C PRO A 121 10.32 15.14 -17.08
N ASP A 122 9.26 15.74 -16.52
CA ASP A 122 9.33 16.59 -15.33
C ASP A 122 9.70 15.84 -14.05
N ILE A 123 9.50 14.52 -14.02
CA ILE A 123 9.86 13.64 -12.90
C ILE A 123 11.24 13.04 -13.09
N LYS A 124 11.62 12.69 -14.34
CA LYS A 124 12.95 12.13 -14.65
C LYS A 124 14.10 13.04 -14.22
N GLU A 125 13.90 14.35 -14.23
CA GLU A 125 14.89 15.33 -13.79
C GLU A 125 14.95 15.47 -12.25
N ASP A 126 13.96 14.94 -11.51
CA ASP A 126 13.88 15.05 -10.06
C ASP A 126 14.39 13.78 -9.38
N SER A 127 15.71 13.66 -9.27
CA SER A 127 16.37 12.50 -8.65
C SER A 127 15.85 12.17 -7.25
N ARG A 128 15.48 13.19 -6.45
CA ARG A 128 14.97 12.97 -5.10
C ARG A 128 13.56 12.37 -5.12
N LEU A 129 12.73 12.82 -6.06
CA LEU A 129 11.38 12.30 -6.22
C LEU A 129 11.42 10.88 -6.78
N LEU A 130 12.27 10.59 -7.75
CA LEU A 130 12.51 9.25 -8.29
C LEU A 130 12.93 8.26 -7.21
N LEU A 131 13.84 8.64 -6.32
CA LEU A 131 14.23 7.77 -5.19
C LEU A 131 13.05 7.46 -4.29
N LYS A 132 12.25 8.47 -3.92
CA LYS A 132 11.08 8.26 -3.07
C LYS A 132 10.03 7.37 -3.73
N ILE A 133 9.81 7.53 -5.04
CA ILE A 133 8.90 6.67 -5.81
C ILE A 133 9.40 5.23 -5.76
N SER A 134 10.68 5.00 -6.10
CA SER A 134 11.27 3.67 -6.08
C SER A 134 11.23 3.04 -4.68
N ASP A 135 11.47 3.82 -3.62
CA ASP A 135 11.38 3.35 -2.24
C ASP A 135 9.96 2.89 -1.87
N VAL A 136 8.92 3.62 -2.32
CA VAL A 136 7.52 3.23 -2.08
C VAL A 136 7.15 1.98 -2.85
N ILE A 137 7.57 1.86 -4.11
CA ILE A 137 7.32 0.64 -4.90
C ILE A 137 7.99 -0.56 -4.24
N LEU A 138 9.28 -0.45 -3.88
CA LEU A 138 10.02 -1.52 -3.20
C LEU A 138 9.53 -1.83 -1.77
N LEU A 139 8.75 -0.95 -1.16
CA LEU A 139 8.10 -1.20 0.12
C LEU A 139 6.90 -2.14 -0.04
N VAL A 140 6.18 -2.05 -1.15
CA VAL A 140 4.98 -2.88 -1.43
C VAL A 140 5.32 -4.12 -2.23
N ASP A 141 6.28 -4.03 -3.14
CA ASP A 141 6.86 -5.13 -3.90
C ASP A 141 8.38 -5.04 -3.87
N ASN A 142 8.99 -5.77 -2.94
CA ASN A 142 10.42 -5.73 -2.69
C ASN A 142 11.28 -6.40 -3.77
N ILE A 143 10.65 -6.99 -4.79
CA ILE A 143 11.29 -7.61 -5.95
C ILE A 143 10.90 -6.94 -7.28
N ASP A 144 10.34 -5.73 -7.25
CA ASP A 144 10.06 -4.95 -8.46
C ASP A 144 11.37 -4.53 -9.15
N GLU A 145 11.57 -5.04 -10.37
CA GLU A 145 12.81 -4.86 -11.14
C GLU A 145 12.97 -3.43 -11.66
N ASP A 146 11.90 -2.78 -12.08
CA ASP A 146 11.96 -1.42 -12.62
C ASP A 146 12.28 -0.40 -11.51
N ALA A 147 11.72 -0.61 -10.32
CA ALA A 147 12.00 0.23 -9.17
C ALA A 147 13.45 0.11 -8.70
N ILE A 148 14.01 -1.11 -8.63
CA ILE A 148 15.41 -1.27 -8.23
C ILE A 148 16.37 -0.72 -9.28
N ARG A 149 16.10 -0.92 -10.58
CA ARG A 149 16.90 -0.34 -11.67
C ARG A 149 16.90 1.18 -11.57
N THR A 150 15.74 1.79 -11.41
CA THR A 150 15.59 3.24 -11.23
C THR A 150 16.35 3.74 -10.01
N LYS A 151 16.16 3.10 -8.87
CA LYS A 151 16.84 3.46 -7.61
C LYS A 151 18.36 3.40 -7.74
N CYS A 152 18.88 2.32 -8.30
CA CYS A 152 20.33 2.14 -8.48
C CYS A 152 20.92 3.20 -9.40
N ARG A 153 20.29 3.48 -10.55
CA ARG A 153 20.72 4.53 -11.47
C ARG A 153 20.78 5.90 -10.82
N VAL A 154 19.70 6.28 -10.15
CA VAL A 154 19.60 7.59 -9.51
C VAL A 154 20.62 7.74 -8.40
N LEU A 155 20.80 6.75 -7.53
CA LEU A 155 21.84 6.77 -6.49
C LEU A 155 23.25 6.88 -7.09
N TYR A 156 23.51 6.16 -8.17
CA TYR A 156 24.80 6.21 -8.86
C TYR A 156 25.07 7.59 -9.45
N GLN A 157 24.10 8.19 -10.14
CA GLN A 157 24.17 9.55 -10.70
C GLN A 157 24.37 10.63 -9.63
N MET A 158 23.79 10.42 -8.44
CA MET A 158 24.01 11.31 -7.28
C MET A 158 25.38 11.11 -6.60
N GLY A 159 26.25 10.25 -7.14
CA GLY A 159 27.56 9.93 -6.56
C GLY A 159 27.49 8.95 -5.37
N GLN A 160 26.33 8.44 -5.02
CA GLN A 160 26.12 7.52 -3.89
C GLN A 160 26.33 6.06 -4.31
N LYS A 161 27.46 5.77 -4.96
CA LYS A 161 27.76 4.47 -5.57
C LYS A 161 27.68 3.30 -4.58
N GLY A 162 28.14 3.50 -3.34
CA GLY A 162 28.09 2.48 -2.31
C GLY A 162 26.65 2.10 -1.92
N LEU A 163 25.76 3.10 -1.78
CA LEU A 163 24.34 2.87 -1.48
C LEU A 163 23.60 2.23 -2.67
N SER A 164 23.96 2.63 -3.90
CA SER A 164 23.45 2.01 -5.11
C SER A 164 23.74 0.50 -5.12
N LYS A 165 25.01 0.13 -4.95
CA LYS A 165 25.41 -1.29 -4.90
C LYS A 165 24.76 -2.05 -3.76
N GLN A 166 24.72 -1.48 -2.57
CA GLN A 166 24.06 -2.09 -1.40
C GLN A 166 22.57 -2.32 -1.63
N SER A 167 21.88 -1.39 -2.31
CA SER A 167 20.46 -1.54 -2.63
C SER A 167 20.23 -2.72 -3.57
N PHE A 168 21.07 -2.86 -4.59
CA PHE A 168 21.03 -4.00 -5.52
C PHE A 168 21.30 -5.33 -4.82
N ASP A 169 22.33 -5.39 -3.96
CA ASP A 169 22.69 -6.62 -3.26
C ASP A 169 21.55 -7.08 -2.33
N LYS A 170 20.89 -6.15 -1.63
CA LYS A 170 19.69 -6.46 -0.83
C LYS A 170 18.54 -6.98 -1.69
N PHE A 171 18.29 -6.36 -2.82
CA PHE A 171 17.29 -6.81 -3.79
C PHE A 171 17.57 -8.24 -4.26
N CYS A 172 18.81 -8.57 -4.63
CA CYS A 172 19.16 -9.93 -5.04
C CYS A 172 18.89 -10.98 -3.97
N ILE A 173 19.16 -10.66 -2.70
CA ILE A 173 18.90 -11.56 -1.57
C ILE A 173 17.39 -11.81 -1.43
N GLU A 174 16.57 -10.78 -1.50
CA GLU A 174 15.10 -10.92 -1.41
C GLU A 174 14.51 -11.63 -2.63
N TYR A 175 15.01 -11.33 -3.81
CA TYR A 175 14.60 -11.97 -5.06
C TYR A 175 14.87 -13.48 -5.03
N GLU A 176 16.09 -13.88 -4.62
CA GLU A 176 16.45 -15.30 -4.48
C GLU A 176 15.64 -15.99 -3.39
N ARG A 177 15.36 -15.30 -2.27
CA ARG A 177 14.55 -15.82 -1.16
C ARG A 177 13.10 -16.10 -1.58
N LEU A 178 12.50 -15.23 -2.41
CA LEU A 178 11.07 -15.32 -2.79
C LEU A 178 10.84 -16.20 -4.01
N LEU A 179 11.70 -16.09 -5.02
CA LEU A 179 11.52 -16.76 -6.31
C LEU A 179 12.41 -17.98 -6.49
N ASN A 180 13.33 -18.24 -5.56
CA ASN A 180 14.34 -19.30 -5.66
C ASN A 180 15.17 -19.20 -6.98
N ALA A 181 15.37 -17.98 -7.47
CA ALA A 181 16.09 -17.64 -8.69
C ALA A 181 16.87 -16.35 -8.50
N LYS A 182 17.86 -16.10 -9.33
CA LYS A 182 18.55 -14.81 -9.40
C LYS A 182 17.90 -13.92 -10.45
N PRO A 183 17.97 -12.57 -10.29
CA PRO A 183 17.57 -11.67 -11.37
C PRO A 183 18.34 -11.97 -12.65
N ASP A 184 17.73 -11.77 -13.80
CA ASP A 184 18.34 -11.98 -15.11
C ASP A 184 19.28 -10.86 -15.56
N PHE A 185 19.50 -9.86 -14.69
CA PHE A 185 20.38 -8.70 -14.91
C PHE A 185 21.35 -8.51 -13.76
N SER A 186 22.50 -7.92 -14.07
CA SER A 186 23.54 -7.58 -13.11
C SER A 186 23.49 -6.10 -12.72
N TYR A 187 24.23 -5.73 -11.67
CA TYR A 187 24.43 -4.32 -11.31
C TYR A 187 25.11 -3.54 -12.43
N ASP A 188 26.07 -4.15 -13.11
CA ASP A 188 26.79 -3.49 -14.20
C ASP A 188 25.89 -3.23 -15.41
N ASP A 189 24.92 -4.10 -15.70
CA ASP A 189 23.91 -3.88 -16.73
C ASP A 189 23.06 -2.64 -16.44
N ILE A 190 22.73 -2.42 -15.16
CA ILE A 190 21.97 -1.24 -14.74
C ILE A 190 22.76 0.03 -14.96
N ILE A 191 24.05 0.02 -14.62
CA ILE A 191 24.90 1.22 -14.65
C ILE A 191 25.40 1.52 -16.06
N ASN A 192 25.71 0.50 -16.86
CA ASN A 192 26.17 0.68 -18.25
C ASN A 192 25.03 1.11 -19.20
N SER A 193 23.78 1.03 -18.76
CA SER A 193 22.61 1.54 -19.52
C SER A 193 22.28 3.01 -19.22
N LEU A 194 23.17 3.73 -18.48
CA LEU A 194 23.10 5.17 -18.25
C LEU A 194 23.77 5.90 -19.43
#